data_cce5b4766532cec2fabda836d6b0e5a5
#
_entry.id   cce5b4766532cec2fabda836d6b0e5a5
#
_cell.length_a   1.000
_cell.length_b   1.000
_cell.length_c   1.000
_cell.angle_alpha   90.00
_cell.angle_beta   90.00
_cell.angle_gamma   90.00
#
_symmetry.space_group_name_H-M   'P 1'
#
loop_
_entity.id
_entity.type
_entity.pdbx_description
1 polymer ?
#
loop_
_entity_poly.entity_id
_entity_poly.type
_entity_poly.pdbx_seq_one_letter_code
_entity_poly.pdbx_strand_id
1 'polypeptide(L)'
;MDTAFKFLFEFLGQFFGSLWSIITGLFGGVGNAFDFSAYVNIINAYTTELGGLAWVIAIIAIVLLVAVLALCVWLIVVAVKKFIRSHRRRKDTDSLVKEVQALNKEVMRLNLEKDKILSMKVSQIGLNPNEISELTGEEIESLNNGEEEDTGESRFYKLTEIDQLWADYVPPVYDNDITLPEFCERFRLFACSQLGLYYDIKLIRLFVAAFASTRLIILQGISGTGKTSLAYAFGKFVNNPSIVASVQPSWRDRTELFGYFNEFTKKFNETELLRAMYEASYNDNIYAVILDEMNIARVEYYFAEMLSILEMPSRDEWVVDIIPNSWPSDPKHIVNGQLKIPPNMWYIGTANNDDSTFAITDKVYDRAMPINIDKKGVAFDAPLTDSVYISYKHFEYILNAAKVQFVVSEENLKKIALLDDYVIEHFRIAFGNRIVKQLRDFVPAYVGTGGTELDGLDYVLARKVFRKFESLNLSYIRDEIDGLCAYIDELFGEENMTESKDYLRMLKKLV
;
A
#
# COMPACT_ATOMS: atom_id res chain seq x y z
N MET A 1 40.98 -0.83 -64.12
CA MET A 1 39.65 -0.33 -63.70
C MET A 1 38.50 -1.18 -64.28
N ASP A 2 38.61 -1.71 -65.47
CA ASP A 2 37.56 -2.50 -66.14
C ASP A 2 37.25 -3.83 -65.43
N THR A 3 38.26 -4.53 -64.92
CA THR A 3 38.10 -5.78 -64.17
C THR A 3 37.43 -5.58 -62.81
N ALA A 4 37.75 -4.46 -62.13
CA ALA A 4 37.09 -4.13 -60.87
C ALA A 4 35.59 -3.76 -61.05
N PHE A 5 35.25 -3.09 -62.16
CA PHE A 5 33.86 -2.79 -62.51
C PHE A 5 33.07 -4.08 -62.88
N LYS A 6 33.68 -5.00 -63.63
CA LYS A 6 33.07 -6.28 -63.94
C LYS A 6 32.82 -7.10 -62.70
N PHE A 7 33.80 -7.22 -61.81
CA PHE A 7 33.65 -7.89 -60.54
C PHE A 7 32.51 -7.31 -59.72
N LEU A 8 32.49 -5.97 -59.61
CA LEU A 8 31.44 -5.25 -58.85
C LEU A 8 30.05 -5.48 -59.47
N PHE A 9 29.96 -5.47 -60.79
CA PHE A 9 28.69 -5.66 -61.49
C PHE A 9 28.15 -7.10 -61.33
N GLU A 10 29.01 -8.13 -61.41
CA GLU A 10 28.59 -9.51 -61.15
C GLU A 10 28.26 -9.76 -59.69
N PHE A 11 29.01 -9.22 -58.76
CA PHE A 11 28.73 -9.31 -57.32
C PHE A 11 27.42 -8.62 -56.92
N LEU A 12 27.18 -7.38 -57.41
CA LEU A 12 25.96 -6.65 -57.22
C LEU A 12 24.76 -7.35 -57.90
N GLY A 13 24.97 -7.89 -59.13
CA GLY A 13 23.96 -8.63 -59.84
C GLY A 13 23.47 -9.86 -59.06
N GLN A 14 24.39 -10.60 -58.46
CA GLN A 14 24.05 -11.73 -57.59
C GLN A 14 23.28 -11.27 -56.32
N PHE A 15 23.72 -10.21 -55.72
CA PHE A 15 23.08 -9.66 -54.52
C PHE A 15 21.67 -9.15 -54.80
N PHE A 16 21.46 -8.30 -55.79
CA PHE A 16 20.15 -7.76 -56.14
C PHE A 16 19.23 -8.83 -56.74
N GLY A 17 19.76 -9.81 -57.46
CA GLY A 17 18.99 -10.96 -57.93
C GLY A 17 18.43 -11.81 -56.77
N SER A 18 19.26 -12.03 -55.75
CA SER A 18 18.84 -12.70 -54.53
C SER A 18 17.80 -11.90 -53.74
N LEU A 19 17.97 -10.59 -53.64
CA LEU A 19 17.00 -9.73 -52.96
C LEU A 19 15.64 -9.69 -53.69
N TRP A 20 15.67 -9.69 -55.03
CA TRP A 20 14.46 -9.76 -55.87
C TRP A 20 13.75 -11.10 -55.70
N SER A 21 14.47 -12.19 -55.59
CA SER A 21 13.92 -13.52 -55.34
C SER A 21 13.29 -13.66 -53.95
N ILE A 22 13.76 -12.91 -52.94
CA ILE A 22 13.10 -12.80 -51.63
C ILE A 22 11.71 -12.13 -51.73
N ILE A 23 11.61 -11.08 -52.56
CA ILE A 23 10.35 -10.37 -52.75
C ILE A 23 9.34 -11.21 -53.55
N THR A 24 9.82 -11.98 -54.54
CA THR A 24 8.98 -12.78 -55.44
C THR A 24 8.69 -14.20 -54.97
N GLY A 25 9.48 -14.76 -54.02
CA GLY A 25 9.31 -16.10 -53.51
C GLY A 25 9.60 -16.17 -52.00
N LEU A 26 8.54 -16.36 -51.22
CA LEU A 26 8.57 -16.23 -49.75
C LEU A 26 9.58 -17.14 -49.02
N PHE A 27 10.15 -18.14 -49.62
CA PHE A 27 11.09 -19.08 -48.98
C PHE A 27 12.36 -19.42 -49.78
N GLY A 28 12.34 -19.25 -51.09
CA GLY A 28 13.50 -19.61 -51.94
C GLY A 28 14.60 -18.56 -51.97
N GLY A 29 14.24 -17.26 -51.90
CA GLY A 29 15.18 -16.15 -52.04
C GLY A 29 16.10 -15.96 -50.86
N VAL A 30 15.63 -16.29 -49.62
CA VAL A 30 16.46 -16.22 -48.40
C VAL A 30 17.63 -17.24 -48.50
N GLY A 31 17.37 -18.44 -48.96
CA GLY A 31 18.45 -19.44 -49.15
C GLY A 31 19.55 -18.98 -50.10
N ASN A 32 19.14 -18.37 -51.23
CA ASN A 32 20.11 -17.90 -52.25
C ASN A 32 20.89 -16.67 -51.80
N ALA A 33 20.32 -15.78 -50.97
CA ALA A 33 21.05 -14.63 -50.44
C ALA A 33 22.16 -15.01 -49.42
N PHE A 34 21.99 -16.15 -48.75
CA PHE A 34 22.95 -16.74 -47.82
C PHE A 34 23.81 -17.85 -48.43
N ASP A 35 23.78 -18.06 -49.76
CA ASP A 35 24.69 -18.95 -50.43
C ASP A 35 26.08 -18.34 -50.57
N PHE A 36 26.88 -18.44 -49.49
CA PHE A 36 28.24 -17.93 -49.43
C PHE A 36 29.15 -18.58 -50.47
N SER A 37 28.84 -19.75 -50.98
CA SER A 37 29.65 -20.45 -51.97
C SER A 37 29.67 -19.70 -53.33
N ALA A 38 28.54 -19.16 -53.75
CA ALA A 38 28.44 -18.34 -54.95
C ALA A 38 29.32 -17.06 -54.87
N TYR A 39 29.28 -16.38 -53.73
CA TYR A 39 30.10 -15.18 -53.55
C TYR A 39 31.60 -15.50 -53.46
N VAL A 40 32.00 -16.59 -52.82
CA VAL A 40 33.38 -17.04 -52.74
C VAL A 40 33.94 -17.40 -54.13
N ASN A 41 33.12 -18.05 -54.97
CA ASN A 41 33.52 -18.37 -56.35
C ASN A 41 33.76 -17.11 -57.19
N ILE A 42 32.94 -16.08 -57.06
CA ILE A 42 33.13 -14.79 -57.75
C ILE A 42 34.44 -14.14 -57.27
N ILE A 43 34.68 -14.10 -55.96
CA ILE A 43 35.92 -13.54 -55.38
C ILE A 43 37.14 -14.30 -55.92
N ASN A 44 37.12 -15.63 -55.91
CA ASN A 44 38.22 -16.47 -56.36
C ASN A 44 38.52 -16.30 -57.88
N ALA A 45 37.52 -16.11 -58.72
CA ALA A 45 37.67 -15.91 -60.17
C ALA A 45 38.45 -14.63 -60.51
N TYR A 46 38.36 -13.62 -59.66
CA TYR A 46 39.01 -12.32 -59.90
C TYR A 46 40.27 -12.05 -59.07
N THR A 47 40.67 -12.97 -58.16
CA THR A 47 41.81 -12.78 -57.24
C THR A 47 43.14 -12.57 -57.92
N THR A 48 43.38 -13.13 -59.10
CA THR A 48 44.63 -13.04 -59.86
C THR A 48 44.70 -11.79 -60.76
N GLU A 49 43.57 -11.12 -61.07
CA GLU A 49 43.49 -10.01 -62.02
C GLU A 49 43.33 -8.62 -61.31
N LEU A 50 42.99 -8.60 -60.01
CA LEU A 50 42.75 -7.41 -59.27
C LEU A 50 44.06 -6.79 -58.73
N GLY A 51 44.39 -5.59 -59.16
CA GLY A 51 45.48 -4.79 -58.59
C GLY A 51 45.17 -4.22 -57.22
N GLY A 52 46.18 -3.78 -56.45
CA GLY A 52 46.00 -3.36 -55.05
C GLY A 52 44.91 -2.30 -54.80
N LEU A 53 44.73 -1.33 -55.67
CA LEU A 53 43.73 -0.26 -55.58
C LEU A 53 42.32 -0.80 -55.87
N ALA A 54 42.19 -1.80 -56.74
CA ALA A 54 40.92 -2.47 -57.04
C ALA A 54 40.45 -3.33 -55.87
N TRP A 55 41.35 -3.93 -55.11
CA TRP A 55 41.03 -4.65 -53.88
C TRP A 55 40.45 -3.74 -52.79
N VAL A 56 40.98 -2.54 -52.62
CA VAL A 56 40.43 -1.57 -51.64
C VAL A 56 38.99 -1.22 -52.00
N ILE A 57 38.71 -0.97 -53.28
CA ILE A 57 37.32 -0.67 -53.73
C ILE A 57 36.40 -1.87 -53.53
N ALA A 58 36.84 -3.08 -53.81
CA ALA A 58 36.08 -4.32 -53.61
C ALA A 58 35.76 -4.55 -52.14
N ILE A 59 36.71 -4.34 -51.23
CA ILE A 59 36.50 -4.47 -49.78
C ILE A 59 35.45 -3.45 -49.26
N ILE A 60 35.57 -2.18 -49.71
CA ILE A 60 34.59 -1.14 -49.34
C ILE A 60 33.20 -1.51 -49.83
N ALA A 61 33.05 -2.03 -51.04
CA ALA A 61 31.76 -2.45 -51.59
C ALA A 61 31.15 -3.64 -50.81
N ILE A 62 31.98 -4.63 -50.41
CA ILE A 62 31.52 -5.77 -49.60
C ILE A 62 31.05 -5.31 -48.23
N VAL A 63 31.80 -4.42 -47.56
CA VAL A 63 31.39 -3.87 -46.23
C VAL A 63 30.06 -3.12 -46.33
N LEU A 64 29.89 -2.33 -47.41
CA LEU A 64 28.63 -1.59 -47.63
C LEU A 64 27.45 -2.54 -47.87
N LEU A 65 27.65 -3.61 -48.61
CA LEU A 65 26.62 -4.65 -48.82
C LEU A 65 26.25 -5.38 -47.54
N VAL A 66 27.21 -5.73 -46.69
CA VAL A 66 26.94 -6.34 -45.38
C VAL A 66 26.16 -5.37 -44.52
N ALA A 67 26.46 -4.09 -44.53
CA ALA A 67 25.70 -3.08 -43.80
C ALA A 67 24.24 -2.96 -44.30
N VAL A 68 24.00 -3.03 -45.59
CA VAL A 68 22.64 -3.03 -46.17
C VAL A 68 21.86 -4.29 -45.75
N LEU A 69 22.51 -5.46 -45.79
CA LEU A 69 21.91 -6.70 -45.33
C LEU A 69 21.52 -6.62 -43.83
N ALA A 70 22.38 -6.12 -42.98
CA ALA A 70 22.11 -5.92 -41.58
C ALA A 70 20.92 -4.96 -41.35
N LEU A 71 20.83 -3.88 -42.15
CA LEU A 71 19.72 -2.94 -42.11
C LEU A 71 18.40 -3.63 -42.50
N CYS A 72 18.41 -4.43 -43.56
CA CYS A 72 17.23 -5.18 -44.01
C CYS A 72 16.73 -6.14 -42.92
N VAL A 73 17.62 -6.91 -42.27
CA VAL A 73 17.29 -7.80 -41.19
C VAL A 73 16.70 -7.03 -40.01
N TRP A 74 17.30 -5.91 -39.64
CA TRP A 74 16.81 -5.05 -38.59
C TRP A 74 15.39 -4.54 -38.87
N LEU A 75 15.11 -4.08 -40.10
CA LEU A 75 13.79 -3.62 -40.51
C LEU A 75 12.75 -4.75 -40.44
N ILE A 76 13.10 -5.96 -40.84
CA ILE A 76 12.21 -7.12 -40.73
C ILE A 76 11.90 -7.41 -39.26
N VAL A 77 12.90 -7.40 -38.38
CA VAL A 77 12.70 -7.61 -36.92
C VAL A 77 11.79 -6.54 -36.33
N VAL A 78 11.97 -5.27 -36.73
CA VAL A 78 11.10 -4.18 -36.27
C VAL A 78 9.67 -4.36 -36.79
N ALA A 79 9.48 -4.75 -38.06
CA ALA A 79 8.17 -5.00 -38.63
C ALA A 79 7.45 -6.16 -37.93
N VAL A 80 8.14 -7.27 -37.66
CA VAL A 80 7.60 -8.41 -36.93
C VAL A 80 7.23 -8.05 -35.51
N LYS A 81 8.09 -7.32 -34.79
CA LYS A 81 7.77 -6.81 -33.42
C LYS A 81 6.55 -5.89 -33.42
N LYS A 82 6.42 -5.02 -34.41
CA LYS A 82 5.26 -4.12 -34.57
C LYS A 82 3.98 -4.91 -34.88
N PHE A 83 4.07 -5.94 -35.72
CA PHE A 83 2.95 -6.83 -36.03
C PHE A 83 2.48 -7.63 -34.81
N ILE A 84 3.40 -8.23 -34.06
CA ILE A 84 3.07 -8.98 -32.83
C ILE A 84 2.41 -8.05 -31.79
N ARG A 85 2.93 -6.82 -31.61
CA ARG A 85 2.37 -5.84 -30.69
C ARG A 85 0.97 -5.40 -31.10
N SER A 86 0.73 -5.23 -32.41
CA SER A 86 -0.59 -4.89 -32.97
C SER A 86 -1.58 -6.04 -32.80
N HIS A 87 -1.12 -7.28 -32.97
CA HIS A 87 -1.98 -8.47 -32.81
C HIS A 87 -2.34 -8.74 -31.34
N ARG A 88 -1.43 -8.48 -30.40
CA ARG A 88 -1.74 -8.50 -28.96
C ARG A 88 -2.79 -7.45 -28.59
N ARG A 89 -2.64 -6.20 -29.05
CA ARG A 89 -3.63 -5.15 -28.80
C ARG A 89 -5.01 -5.48 -29.36
N ARG A 90 -5.11 -6.15 -30.48
CA ARG A 90 -6.42 -6.61 -31.03
C ARG A 90 -7.05 -7.69 -30.16
N LYS A 91 -6.28 -8.64 -29.65
CA LYS A 91 -6.81 -9.66 -28.72
C LYS A 91 -7.30 -9.05 -27.41
N ASP A 92 -6.58 -8.05 -26.87
CA ASP A 92 -6.97 -7.35 -25.65
C ASP A 92 -8.25 -6.52 -25.88
N THR A 93 -8.40 -5.86 -27.04
CA THR A 93 -9.64 -5.15 -27.41
C THR A 93 -10.81 -6.08 -27.64
N ASP A 94 -10.61 -7.25 -28.27
CA ASP A 94 -11.68 -8.23 -28.47
C ASP A 94 -12.15 -8.86 -27.15
N SER A 95 -11.25 -9.05 -26.18
CA SER A 95 -11.62 -9.52 -24.83
C SER A 95 -12.40 -8.45 -24.06
N LEU A 96 -11.96 -7.18 -24.12
CA LEU A 96 -12.66 -6.03 -23.53
C LEU A 96 -14.06 -5.82 -24.16
N VAL A 97 -14.18 -5.94 -25.46
CA VAL A 97 -15.49 -5.84 -26.14
C VAL A 97 -16.44 -6.95 -25.70
N LYS A 98 -15.95 -8.19 -25.52
CA LYS A 98 -16.75 -9.29 -24.97
C LYS A 98 -17.15 -9.05 -23.53
N GLU A 99 -16.26 -8.49 -22.71
CA GLU A 99 -16.54 -8.15 -21.31
C GLU A 99 -17.57 -7.01 -21.22
N VAL A 100 -17.44 -5.97 -22.04
CA VAL A 100 -18.44 -4.90 -22.16
C VAL A 100 -19.80 -5.42 -22.63
N GLN A 101 -19.82 -6.36 -23.58
CA GLN A 101 -21.07 -7.00 -24.03
C GLN A 101 -21.70 -7.86 -22.94
N ALA A 102 -20.87 -8.58 -22.14
CA ALA A 102 -21.35 -9.36 -21.00
C ALA A 102 -21.91 -8.45 -19.90
N LEU A 103 -21.21 -7.36 -19.57
CA LEU A 103 -21.66 -6.34 -18.62
C LEU A 103 -22.94 -5.66 -19.08
N ASN A 104 -23.05 -5.27 -20.34
CA ASN A 104 -24.29 -4.68 -20.89
C ASN A 104 -25.47 -5.67 -20.81
N LYS A 105 -25.22 -6.96 -21.03
CA LYS A 105 -26.25 -7.98 -20.89
C LYS A 105 -26.67 -8.16 -19.41
N GLU A 106 -25.73 -8.05 -18.50
CA GLU A 106 -26.00 -8.08 -17.05
C GLU A 106 -26.77 -6.85 -16.59
N VAL A 107 -26.39 -5.64 -17.06
CA VAL A 107 -27.13 -4.39 -16.81
C VAL A 107 -28.55 -4.47 -17.37
N MET A 108 -28.75 -5.05 -18.55
CA MET A 108 -30.07 -5.22 -19.14
C MET A 108 -30.92 -6.21 -18.32
N ARG A 109 -30.30 -7.28 -17.78
CA ARG A 109 -30.95 -8.23 -16.89
C ARG A 109 -31.36 -7.58 -15.57
N LEU A 110 -30.45 -6.81 -14.97
CA LEU A 110 -30.70 -6.07 -13.73
C LEU A 110 -31.80 -5.01 -13.89
N ASN A 111 -31.83 -4.32 -15.04
CA ASN A 111 -32.91 -3.39 -15.36
C ASN A 111 -34.27 -4.10 -15.50
N LEU A 112 -34.32 -5.27 -16.13
CA LEU A 112 -35.55 -6.08 -16.20
C LEU A 112 -35.99 -6.59 -14.81
N GLU A 113 -35.04 -6.98 -13.96
CA GLU A 113 -35.33 -7.35 -12.56
C GLU A 113 -35.81 -6.13 -11.76
N LYS A 114 -35.19 -4.97 -11.94
CA LYS A 114 -35.63 -3.69 -11.36
C LYS A 114 -37.06 -3.35 -11.77
N ASP A 115 -37.38 -3.44 -13.07
CA ASP A 115 -38.72 -3.16 -13.60
C ASP A 115 -39.75 -4.17 -13.06
N LYS A 116 -39.37 -5.43 -12.89
CA LYS A 116 -40.20 -6.45 -12.27
C LYS A 116 -40.46 -6.20 -10.78
N ILE A 117 -39.44 -5.73 -10.06
CA ILE A 117 -39.56 -5.33 -8.64
C ILE A 117 -40.43 -4.06 -8.52
N LEU A 118 -40.23 -3.08 -9.41
CA LEU A 118 -41.08 -1.89 -9.47
C LEU A 118 -42.53 -2.23 -9.75
N SER A 119 -42.82 -3.12 -10.71
CA SER A 119 -44.17 -3.56 -11.00
C SER A 119 -44.81 -4.33 -9.83
N MET A 120 -44.02 -5.11 -9.08
CA MET A 120 -44.51 -5.78 -7.84
C MET A 120 -44.80 -4.76 -6.72
N LYS A 121 -43.95 -3.72 -6.55
CA LYS A 121 -44.19 -2.65 -5.56
C LYS A 121 -45.43 -1.83 -5.92
N VAL A 122 -45.60 -1.47 -7.20
CA VAL A 122 -46.75 -0.73 -7.69
C VAL A 122 -48.06 -1.53 -7.45
N SER A 123 -48.04 -2.85 -7.66
CA SER A 123 -49.19 -3.70 -7.36
C SER A 123 -49.48 -3.83 -5.86
N GLN A 124 -48.47 -3.69 -4.98
CA GLN A 124 -48.61 -3.64 -3.53
C GLN A 124 -49.22 -2.31 -3.02
N ILE A 125 -49.02 -1.19 -3.76
CA ILE A 125 -49.55 0.14 -3.44
C ILE A 125 -50.97 0.33 -4.01
N GLY A 126 -51.50 -0.66 -4.75
CA GLY A 126 -52.90 -0.64 -5.24
C GLY A 126 -53.10 0.14 -6.56
N LEU A 127 -52.00 0.50 -7.25
CA LEU A 127 -52.03 1.12 -8.55
C LEU A 127 -51.95 0.07 -9.67
N ASN A 128 -52.73 0.26 -10.76
CA ASN A 128 -52.72 -0.64 -11.90
C ASN A 128 -51.49 -0.37 -12.79
N PRO A 129 -50.78 -1.40 -13.30
CA PRO A 129 -49.58 -1.22 -14.16
C PRO A 129 -49.83 -0.44 -15.43
N ASN A 130 -51.06 -0.29 -15.90
CA ASN A 130 -51.44 0.44 -17.10
C ASN A 130 -51.56 1.98 -16.89
N GLU A 131 -51.62 2.43 -15.64
CA GLU A 131 -51.71 3.88 -15.34
C GLU A 131 -50.30 4.55 -15.42
N ILE A 132 -49.23 3.76 -15.41
CA ILE A 132 -47.84 4.27 -15.52
C ILE A 132 -47.47 4.68 -16.94
N SER A 133 -48.16 4.17 -17.96
CA SER A 133 -47.91 4.51 -19.36
C SER A 133 -48.45 5.90 -19.77
N GLU A 134 -49.24 6.54 -18.93
CA GLU A 134 -49.78 7.89 -19.14
C GLU A 134 -49.02 9.00 -18.38
N LEU A 135 -48.05 8.64 -17.52
CA LEU A 135 -47.18 9.61 -16.83
C LEU A 135 -46.18 10.20 -17.83
N THR A 136 -46.14 11.52 -17.91
CA THR A 136 -45.17 12.24 -18.73
C THR A 136 -43.76 12.08 -18.18
N GLY A 137 -42.72 12.18 -19.05
CA GLY A 137 -41.34 12.09 -18.66
C GLY A 137 -40.93 13.00 -17.48
N GLU A 138 -41.61 14.16 -17.34
CA GLU A 138 -41.41 15.09 -16.22
C GLU A 138 -41.96 14.57 -14.88
N GLU A 139 -43.06 13.80 -14.90
CA GLU A 139 -43.62 13.19 -13.70
C GLU A 139 -42.79 11.97 -13.26
N ILE A 140 -42.19 11.26 -14.21
CA ILE A 140 -41.23 10.18 -13.92
C ILE A 140 -39.90 10.76 -13.39
N GLU A 141 -39.47 11.91 -13.90
CA GLU A 141 -38.29 12.62 -13.41
C GLU A 141 -38.54 13.26 -12.04
N SER A 142 -39.74 13.74 -11.74
CA SER A 142 -40.11 14.19 -10.37
C SER A 142 -40.25 13.06 -9.37
N LEU A 143 -40.64 11.85 -9.82
CA LEU A 143 -40.62 10.65 -8.98
C LEU A 143 -39.21 10.07 -8.77
N ASN A 144 -38.28 10.32 -9.72
CA ASN A 144 -36.87 9.98 -9.59
C ASN A 144 -36.03 11.10 -8.93
N ASN A 145 -36.47 12.36 -9.07
CA ASN A 145 -35.91 13.53 -8.39
C ASN A 145 -36.70 13.89 -7.14
N GLY A 146 -37.49 12.93 -6.59
CA GLY A 146 -38.06 13.11 -5.28
C GLY A 146 -36.92 13.53 -4.36
N GLU A 147 -36.91 14.80 -3.97
CA GLU A 147 -36.18 15.27 -2.80
C GLU A 147 -36.37 14.19 -1.75
N GLU A 148 -35.30 13.57 -1.29
CA GLU A 148 -35.37 12.60 -0.21
C GLU A 148 -36.01 13.35 0.96
N GLU A 149 -37.33 13.25 1.08
CA GLU A 149 -38.07 13.89 2.16
C GLU A 149 -37.59 13.28 3.47
N ASP A 150 -37.04 14.11 4.33
CA ASP A 150 -36.79 13.76 5.72
C ASP A 150 -38.13 13.34 6.34
N THR A 151 -38.26 12.04 6.55
CA THR A 151 -39.45 11.45 7.19
C THR A 151 -39.54 11.79 8.67
N GLY A 152 -38.58 12.58 9.22
CA GLY A 152 -38.44 12.87 10.64
C GLY A 152 -37.81 11.73 11.43
N GLU A 153 -37.62 10.55 10.83
CA GLU A 153 -36.86 9.45 11.41
C GLU A 153 -35.43 9.45 10.92
N SER A 154 -34.46 9.33 11.83
CA SER A 154 -33.05 9.21 11.49
C SER A 154 -32.80 7.96 10.64
N ARG A 155 -31.98 8.11 9.59
CA ARG A 155 -31.48 6.97 8.79
C ARG A 155 -30.39 6.19 9.52
N PHE A 156 -29.86 6.71 10.62
CA PHE A 156 -28.84 6.07 11.46
C PHE A 156 -29.46 5.60 12.76
N TYR A 157 -29.45 4.32 12.98
CA TYR A 157 -30.01 3.75 14.21
C TYR A 157 -29.00 3.82 15.37
N LYS A 158 -27.79 3.26 15.15
CA LYS A 158 -26.76 3.17 16.21
C LYS A 158 -26.20 4.53 16.61
N LEU A 159 -25.99 5.41 15.64
CA LEU A 159 -25.44 6.74 15.94
C LEU A 159 -26.46 7.62 16.68
N THR A 160 -27.73 7.53 16.32
CA THR A 160 -28.81 8.23 17.02
C THR A 160 -28.99 7.70 18.47
N GLU A 161 -28.82 6.39 18.68
CA GLU A 161 -28.78 5.81 20.02
C GLU A 161 -27.62 6.39 20.85
N ILE A 162 -26.44 6.58 20.26
CA ILE A 162 -25.30 7.24 20.91
C ILE A 162 -25.64 8.67 21.31
N ASP A 163 -26.27 9.45 20.43
CA ASP A 163 -26.73 10.82 20.76
C ASP A 163 -27.61 10.86 22.02
N GLN A 164 -28.45 9.85 22.20
CA GLN A 164 -29.32 9.74 23.38
C GLN A 164 -28.54 9.30 24.63
N LEU A 165 -27.68 8.28 24.50
CA LEU A 165 -26.89 7.73 25.61
C LEU A 165 -25.90 8.76 26.18
N TRP A 166 -25.33 9.60 25.31
CA TRP A 166 -24.31 10.59 25.70
C TRP A 166 -24.84 11.99 25.94
N ALA A 167 -26.18 12.20 25.88
CA ALA A 167 -26.80 13.50 26.12
C ALA A 167 -26.48 14.07 27.53
N ASP A 168 -26.46 13.19 28.53
CA ASP A 168 -26.21 13.52 29.94
C ASP A 168 -24.83 12.99 30.42
N TYR A 169 -23.87 12.78 29.49
CA TYR A 169 -22.56 12.24 29.82
C TYR A 169 -21.78 13.16 30.77
N VAL A 170 -21.36 12.59 31.90
CA VAL A 170 -20.44 13.22 32.84
C VAL A 170 -19.07 12.56 32.67
N PRO A 171 -18.02 13.35 32.33
CA PRO A 171 -16.67 12.80 32.21
C PRO A 171 -16.22 12.14 33.54
N PRO A 172 -15.59 10.95 33.47
CA PRO A 172 -15.03 10.33 34.66
C PRO A 172 -13.83 11.10 35.17
N VAL A 173 -13.42 10.82 36.39
CA VAL A 173 -12.16 11.33 36.94
C VAL A 173 -11.02 10.50 36.33
N TYR A 174 -10.20 11.14 35.53
CA TYR A 174 -9.03 10.52 34.93
C TYR A 174 -7.81 10.56 35.84
N ASP A 175 -7.01 9.49 35.83
CA ASP A 175 -5.69 9.39 36.47
C ASP A 175 -4.63 10.05 35.55
N ASN A 176 -4.52 11.36 35.65
CA ASN A 176 -3.66 12.18 34.81
C ASN A 176 -2.29 12.48 35.44
N ASP A 177 -1.89 11.78 36.51
CA ASP A 177 -0.59 11.94 37.17
C ASP A 177 0.44 10.90 36.70
N ILE A 178 0.04 9.91 35.94
CA ILE A 178 0.89 8.83 35.46
C ILE A 178 1.97 9.34 34.49
N THR A 179 3.20 8.88 34.70
CA THR A 179 4.33 9.15 33.81
C THR A 179 4.46 8.09 32.71
N LEU A 180 5.18 8.43 31.64
CA LEU A 180 5.34 7.51 30.50
C LEU A 180 6.08 6.20 30.85
N PRO A 181 7.18 6.19 31.64
CA PRO A 181 7.81 4.95 32.10
C PRO A 181 6.90 4.12 33.00
N GLU A 182 6.18 4.76 33.91
CA GLU A 182 5.22 4.10 34.80
C GLU A 182 4.05 3.48 34.01
N PHE A 183 3.54 4.18 33.01
CA PHE A 183 2.50 3.67 32.11
C PHE A 183 2.94 2.36 31.44
N CYS A 184 4.19 2.32 30.92
CA CYS A 184 4.72 1.11 30.28
C CYS A 184 4.87 -0.05 31.27
N GLU A 185 5.40 0.20 32.46
CA GLU A 185 5.58 -0.86 33.46
C GLU A 185 4.23 -1.35 33.99
N ARG A 186 3.29 -0.47 34.31
CA ARG A 186 1.94 -0.85 34.73
C ARG A 186 1.21 -1.62 33.66
N PHE A 187 1.34 -1.24 32.38
CA PHE A 187 0.74 -1.99 31.28
C PHE A 187 1.32 -3.41 31.17
N ARG A 188 2.64 -3.57 31.28
CA ARG A 188 3.29 -4.87 31.29
C ARG A 188 2.81 -5.76 32.44
N LEU A 189 2.76 -5.21 33.67
CA LEU A 189 2.30 -5.92 34.85
C LEU A 189 0.82 -6.27 34.78
N PHE A 190 -0.02 -5.35 34.27
CA PHE A 190 -1.46 -5.59 34.03
C PHE A 190 -1.66 -6.75 33.04
N ALA A 191 -0.98 -6.73 31.90
CA ALA A 191 -1.08 -7.78 30.91
C ALA A 191 -0.72 -9.16 31.49
N CYS A 192 0.31 -9.22 32.34
CA CYS A 192 0.72 -10.44 33.03
C CYS A 192 -0.30 -10.85 34.09
N SER A 193 -0.61 -9.99 35.04
CA SER A 193 -1.41 -10.35 36.25
C SER A 193 -2.89 -10.54 35.98
N GLN A 194 -3.48 -9.76 35.06
CA GLN A 194 -4.91 -9.81 34.76
C GLN A 194 -5.26 -10.71 33.58
N LEU A 195 -4.36 -10.82 32.59
CA LEU A 195 -4.67 -11.50 31.33
C LEU A 195 -3.78 -12.72 31.05
N GLY A 196 -2.76 -12.98 31.87
CA GLY A 196 -1.80 -14.07 31.62
C GLY A 196 -0.98 -13.90 30.35
N LEU A 197 -0.79 -12.64 29.92
CA LEU A 197 -0.03 -12.29 28.71
C LEU A 197 1.34 -11.76 29.11
N TYR A 198 2.37 -12.36 28.55
CA TYR A 198 3.75 -12.04 28.89
C TYR A 198 4.42 -11.27 27.74
N TYR A 199 4.90 -10.08 28.03
CA TYR A 199 5.60 -9.23 27.05
C TYR A 199 6.90 -8.72 27.67
N ASP A 200 7.95 -8.64 26.84
CA ASP A 200 9.18 -7.95 27.21
C ASP A 200 8.92 -6.44 27.36
N ILE A 201 9.58 -5.80 28.33
CA ILE A 201 9.43 -4.37 28.55
C ILE A 201 9.88 -3.55 27.32
N LYS A 202 10.89 -4.01 26.57
CA LYS A 202 11.32 -3.37 25.32
C LYS A 202 10.18 -3.34 24.31
N LEU A 203 9.45 -4.44 24.14
CA LEU A 203 8.28 -4.50 23.25
C LEU A 203 7.18 -3.54 23.70
N ILE A 204 6.87 -3.48 24.98
CA ILE A 204 5.86 -2.53 25.52
C ILE A 204 6.28 -1.09 25.27
N ARG A 205 7.56 -0.74 25.49
CA ARG A 205 8.11 0.58 25.22
C ARG A 205 8.02 0.96 23.75
N LEU A 206 8.37 0.05 22.84
CA LEU A 206 8.24 0.24 21.38
C LEU A 206 6.78 0.46 20.99
N PHE A 207 5.88 -0.34 21.54
CA PHE A 207 4.45 -0.23 21.26
C PHE A 207 3.88 1.11 21.74
N VAL A 208 4.20 1.53 22.96
CA VAL A 208 3.73 2.82 23.51
C VAL A 208 4.37 4.00 22.77
N ALA A 209 5.65 3.94 22.41
CA ALA A 209 6.30 4.98 21.63
C ALA A 209 5.70 5.13 20.21
N ALA A 210 5.17 4.05 19.63
CA ALA A 210 4.54 4.09 18.32
C ALA A 210 3.33 5.03 18.25
N PHE A 211 2.58 5.18 19.35
CA PHE A 211 1.46 6.10 19.44
C PHE A 211 1.85 7.58 19.25
N ALA A 212 3.12 7.92 19.52
CA ALA A 212 3.64 9.26 19.33
C ALA A 212 3.95 9.60 17.87
N SER A 213 4.21 8.60 17.03
CA SER A 213 4.71 8.79 15.66
C SER A 213 3.62 8.72 14.61
N THR A 214 2.66 7.81 14.75
CA THR A 214 1.59 7.58 13.76
C THR A 214 0.28 7.20 14.41
N ARG A 215 -0.82 7.33 13.64
CA ARG A 215 -2.15 6.85 14.06
C ARG A 215 -2.41 5.40 13.62
N LEU A 216 -1.55 4.84 12.76
CA LEU A 216 -1.59 3.44 12.34
C LEU A 216 -0.35 2.72 12.85
N ILE A 217 -0.55 1.68 13.65
CA ILE A 217 0.48 0.78 14.15
C ILE A 217 0.25 -0.59 13.50
N ILE A 218 1.30 -1.26 13.02
CA ILE A 218 1.19 -2.60 12.45
C ILE A 218 1.95 -3.58 13.32
N LEU A 219 1.24 -4.47 14.00
CA LEU A 219 1.82 -5.58 14.74
C LEU A 219 2.03 -6.75 13.78
N GLN A 220 3.28 -7.05 13.47
CA GLN A 220 3.63 -8.09 12.49
C GLN A 220 4.55 -9.15 13.10
N GLY A 221 4.64 -10.32 12.47
CA GLY A 221 5.51 -11.42 12.92
C GLY A 221 4.81 -12.78 12.83
N ILE A 222 5.43 -13.78 13.43
CA ILE A 222 4.98 -15.18 13.39
C ILE A 222 3.58 -15.33 14.02
N SER A 223 2.76 -16.21 13.47
CA SER A 223 1.41 -16.50 14.01
C SER A 223 1.52 -17.06 15.44
N GLY A 224 0.58 -16.68 16.31
CA GLY A 224 0.51 -17.15 17.70
C GLY A 224 1.52 -16.52 18.66
N THR A 225 2.15 -15.39 18.33
CA THR A 225 3.06 -14.64 19.21
C THR A 225 2.38 -13.61 20.11
N GLY A 226 1.05 -13.44 20.00
CA GLY A 226 0.28 -12.53 20.85
C GLY A 226 0.05 -11.13 20.28
N LYS A 227 0.11 -10.96 18.95
CA LYS A 227 -0.12 -9.66 18.27
C LYS A 227 -1.48 -9.04 18.61
N THR A 228 -2.56 -9.75 18.30
CA THR A 228 -3.94 -9.31 18.59
C THR A 228 -4.16 -9.15 20.09
N SER A 229 -3.58 -10.05 20.87
CA SER A 229 -3.67 -10.02 22.35
C SER A 229 -3.03 -8.78 22.95
N LEU A 230 -1.93 -8.24 22.37
CA LEU A 230 -1.28 -7.01 22.85
C LEU A 230 -2.19 -5.81 22.66
N ALA A 231 -2.77 -5.65 21.47
CA ALA A 231 -3.70 -4.57 21.17
C ALA A 231 -4.99 -4.66 22.02
N TYR A 232 -5.50 -5.87 22.22
CA TYR A 232 -6.65 -6.14 23.08
C TYR A 232 -6.34 -5.80 24.55
N ALA A 233 -5.20 -6.22 25.06
CA ALA A 233 -4.75 -5.93 26.41
C ALA A 233 -4.60 -4.42 26.64
N PHE A 234 -4.13 -3.67 25.63
CA PHE A 234 -4.03 -2.23 25.72
C PHE A 234 -5.36 -1.55 25.95
N GLY A 235 -6.40 -1.90 25.18
CA GLY A 235 -7.74 -1.33 25.37
C GLY A 235 -8.29 -1.63 26.76
N LYS A 236 -8.11 -2.87 27.28
CA LYS A 236 -8.48 -3.22 28.65
C LYS A 236 -7.69 -2.44 29.70
N PHE A 237 -6.39 -2.24 29.45
CA PHE A 237 -5.53 -1.50 30.37
C PHE A 237 -5.93 -0.03 30.49
N VAL A 238 -6.29 0.64 29.39
CA VAL A 238 -6.77 2.03 29.42
C VAL A 238 -8.25 2.14 29.77
N ASN A 239 -8.85 1.08 30.25
CA ASN A 239 -10.27 0.97 30.66
C ASN A 239 -11.27 1.34 29.56
N ASN A 240 -10.88 1.15 28.30
CA ASN A 240 -11.76 1.29 27.14
C ASN A 240 -11.49 0.12 26.18
N PRO A 241 -12.35 -0.93 26.18
CA PRO A 241 -12.13 -2.12 25.38
C PRO A 241 -11.92 -1.82 23.92
N SER A 242 -10.90 -2.44 23.32
CA SER A 242 -10.58 -2.26 21.91
C SER A 242 -11.71 -2.74 20.99
N ILE A 243 -11.96 -1.99 19.93
CA ILE A 243 -12.89 -2.35 18.88
C ILE A 243 -12.18 -3.29 17.90
N VAL A 244 -12.69 -4.51 17.72
CA VAL A 244 -12.07 -5.47 16.80
C VAL A 244 -12.84 -5.50 15.50
N ALA A 245 -12.20 -5.07 14.44
CA ALA A 245 -12.65 -5.21 13.05
C ALA A 245 -11.90 -6.37 12.40
N SER A 246 -12.55 -7.54 12.30
CA SER A 246 -11.98 -8.71 11.63
C SER A 246 -12.02 -8.48 10.12
N VAL A 247 -10.87 -8.27 9.50
CA VAL A 247 -10.77 -8.03 8.06
C VAL A 247 -11.12 -9.31 7.31
N GLN A 248 -11.91 -9.21 6.26
CA GLN A 248 -12.30 -10.34 5.42
C GLN A 248 -11.65 -10.25 4.03
N PRO A 249 -11.41 -11.37 3.35
CA PRO A 249 -10.82 -11.38 2.01
C PRO A 249 -11.62 -10.60 0.95
N SER A 250 -12.91 -10.38 1.23
CA SER A 250 -13.83 -9.62 0.37
C SER A 250 -13.68 -8.11 0.46
N TRP A 251 -12.98 -7.59 1.48
CA TRP A 251 -12.85 -6.16 1.70
C TRP A 251 -12.11 -5.47 0.56
N ARG A 252 -12.73 -4.44 -0.04
CA ARG A 252 -12.21 -3.76 -1.23
C ARG A 252 -12.20 -2.25 -1.14
N ASP A 253 -13.10 -1.67 -0.36
CA ASP A 253 -13.28 -0.23 -0.28
C ASP A 253 -13.70 0.22 1.13
N ARG A 254 -13.92 1.52 1.29
CA ARG A 254 -14.26 2.16 2.56
C ARG A 254 -15.59 1.72 3.19
N THR A 255 -16.50 1.14 2.40
CA THR A 255 -17.82 0.72 2.91
C THR A 255 -17.72 -0.38 3.95
N GLU A 256 -16.66 -1.16 3.89
CA GLU A 256 -16.35 -2.19 4.90
C GLU A 256 -15.98 -1.58 6.27
N LEU A 257 -15.42 -0.37 6.27
CA LEU A 257 -15.06 0.34 7.49
C LEU A 257 -16.22 1.14 8.09
N PHE A 258 -16.93 1.88 7.24
CA PHE A 258 -17.93 2.85 7.70
C PHE A 258 -19.36 2.38 7.49
N GLY A 259 -19.60 1.47 6.55
CA GLY A 259 -20.93 1.08 6.11
C GLY A 259 -21.37 1.82 4.86
N TYR A 260 -22.63 1.67 4.53
CA TYR A 260 -23.19 2.24 3.31
C TYR A 260 -24.69 2.55 3.47
N PHE A 261 -25.16 3.51 2.70
CA PHE A 261 -26.58 3.84 2.63
C PHE A 261 -27.31 2.82 1.74
N ASN A 262 -28.39 2.25 2.27
CA ASN A 262 -29.24 1.32 1.55
C ASN A 262 -30.42 2.05 0.93
N GLU A 263 -30.39 2.23 -0.39
CA GLU A 263 -31.43 2.94 -1.15
C GLU A 263 -32.81 2.33 -1.03
N PHE A 264 -32.94 1.03 -0.76
CA PHE A 264 -34.23 0.35 -0.64
C PHE A 264 -34.88 0.57 0.72
N THR A 265 -34.07 0.47 1.79
CA THR A 265 -34.58 0.62 3.17
C THR A 265 -34.54 2.06 3.65
N LYS A 266 -33.88 2.95 2.86
CA LYS A 266 -33.59 4.34 3.23
C LYS A 266 -32.87 4.46 4.60
N LYS A 267 -32.11 3.43 4.98
CA LYS A 267 -31.34 3.38 6.23
C LYS A 267 -29.86 3.16 5.93
N PHE A 268 -29.01 3.66 6.80
CA PHE A 268 -27.57 3.45 6.73
C PHE A 268 -27.21 2.15 7.45
N ASN A 269 -26.44 1.27 6.82
CA ASN A 269 -25.90 0.07 7.45
C ASN A 269 -24.59 0.44 8.16
N GLU A 270 -24.68 0.71 9.45
CA GLU A 270 -23.60 1.20 10.29
C GLU A 270 -22.69 0.06 10.75
N THR A 271 -21.38 0.22 10.57
CA THR A 271 -20.38 -0.70 11.12
C THR A 271 -20.09 -0.39 12.59
N GLU A 272 -19.46 -1.33 13.29
CA GLU A 272 -18.99 -1.10 14.66
C GLU A 272 -17.85 -0.07 14.71
N LEU A 273 -17.04 0.04 13.62
CA LEU A 273 -16.02 1.07 13.54
C LEU A 273 -16.63 2.47 13.42
N LEU A 274 -17.62 2.65 12.55
CA LEU A 274 -18.32 3.93 12.43
C LEU A 274 -18.98 4.33 13.76
N ARG A 275 -19.64 3.37 14.41
CA ARG A 275 -20.23 3.56 15.73
C ARG A 275 -19.20 4.04 16.74
N ALA A 276 -18.07 3.32 16.86
CA ALA A 276 -17.01 3.67 17.80
C ALA A 276 -16.36 5.03 17.48
N MET A 277 -16.20 5.37 16.19
CA MET A 277 -15.72 6.67 15.77
C MET A 277 -16.67 7.79 16.17
N TYR A 278 -17.95 7.56 16.02
CA TYR A 278 -18.98 8.51 16.43
C TYR A 278 -19.00 8.69 17.96
N GLU A 279 -18.98 7.59 18.72
CA GLU A 279 -18.93 7.58 20.16
C GLU A 279 -17.67 8.28 20.72
N ALA A 280 -16.51 8.07 20.08
CA ALA A 280 -15.25 8.69 20.46
C ALA A 280 -15.28 10.23 20.37
N SER A 281 -16.20 10.80 19.59
CA SER A 281 -16.39 12.26 19.52
C SER A 281 -17.05 12.87 20.75
N TYR A 282 -17.65 12.05 21.63
CA TYR A 282 -18.33 12.51 22.84
C TYR A 282 -17.46 12.52 24.10
N ASN A 283 -16.29 11.87 24.07
CA ASN A 283 -15.48 11.69 25.28
C ASN A 283 -13.98 11.76 25.02
N ASP A 284 -13.22 11.79 26.11
CA ASP A 284 -11.76 11.88 26.09
C ASP A 284 -11.05 10.50 26.33
N ASN A 285 -11.77 9.38 26.21
CA ASN A 285 -11.17 8.05 26.33
C ASN A 285 -10.26 7.75 25.15
N ILE A 286 -9.26 6.88 25.33
CA ILE A 286 -8.41 6.37 24.27
C ILE A 286 -9.13 5.22 23.55
N TYR A 287 -9.33 5.34 22.26
CA TYR A 287 -9.91 4.30 21.42
C TYR A 287 -8.83 3.58 20.61
N ALA A 288 -8.74 2.26 20.82
CA ALA A 288 -7.89 1.38 20.03
C ALA A 288 -8.76 0.54 19.08
N VAL A 289 -8.60 0.74 17.78
CA VAL A 289 -9.29 -0.05 16.75
C VAL A 289 -8.34 -1.10 16.23
N ILE A 290 -8.67 -2.36 16.40
CA ILE A 290 -7.88 -3.49 15.94
C ILE A 290 -8.38 -3.91 14.56
N LEU A 291 -7.54 -3.76 13.53
CA LEU A 291 -7.75 -4.36 12.21
C LEU A 291 -7.10 -5.74 12.23
N ASP A 292 -7.89 -6.75 12.64
CA ASP A 292 -7.35 -8.09 12.83
C ASP A 292 -7.15 -8.80 11.48
N GLU A 293 -5.96 -9.40 11.31
CA GLU A 293 -5.50 -9.98 10.05
C GLU A 293 -5.59 -8.99 8.87
N MET A 294 -5.13 -7.75 9.09
CA MET A 294 -5.33 -6.64 8.15
C MET A 294 -4.87 -6.92 6.72
N ASN A 295 -3.93 -7.84 6.53
CA ASN A 295 -3.37 -8.17 5.23
C ASN A 295 -4.01 -9.41 4.56
N ILE A 296 -5.11 -9.93 5.08
CA ILE A 296 -5.94 -10.93 4.38
C ILE A 296 -6.69 -10.31 3.20
N ALA A 297 -6.87 -8.99 3.22
CA ALA A 297 -7.30 -8.15 2.10
C ALA A 297 -6.23 -7.09 1.81
N ARG A 298 -6.32 -6.41 0.67
CA ARG A 298 -5.36 -5.36 0.32
C ARG A 298 -5.64 -4.08 1.11
N VAL A 299 -4.78 -3.80 2.08
CA VAL A 299 -4.90 -2.64 2.99
C VAL A 299 -4.99 -1.32 2.23
N GLU A 300 -4.19 -1.17 1.18
CA GLU A 300 -4.15 0.03 0.34
C GLU A 300 -5.44 0.30 -0.44
N TYR A 301 -6.42 -0.59 -0.40
CA TYR A 301 -7.74 -0.40 -1.00
C TYR A 301 -8.79 -0.03 0.05
N TYR A 302 -9.06 -0.90 0.99
CA TYR A 302 -10.11 -0.66 1.97
C TYR A 302 -9.75 0.46 2.98
N PHE A 303 -8.46 0.66 3.26
CA PHE A 303 -7.97 1.67 4.21
C PHE A 303 -7.35 2.91 3.52
N ALA A 304 -7.44 3.04 2.19
CA ALA A 304 -6.80 4.08 1.39
C ALA A 304 -7.15 5.50 1.82
N GLU A 305 -8.43 5.74 2.07
CA GLU A 305 -8.95 7.04 2.51
C GLU A 305 -8.40 7.42 3.87
N MET A 306 -8.44 6.51 4.83
CA MET A 306 -7.88 6.71 6.17
C MET A 306 -6.38 6.98 6.14
N LEU A 307 -5.61 6.25 5.30
CA LEU A 307 -4.19 6.51 5.11
C LEU A 307 -3.91 7.95 4.64
N SER A 308 -4.80 8.52 3.85
CA SER A 308 -4.65 9.88 3.35
C SER A 308 -5.08 10.93 4.37
N ILE A 309 -6.23 10.73 5.01
CA ILE A 309 -6.79 11.68 5.99
C ILE A 309 -5.90 11.80 7.23
N LEU A 310 -5.41 10.66 7.77
CA LEU A 310 -4.59 10.64 8.98
C LEU A 310 -3.20 11.28 8.80
N GLU A 311 -2.80 11.62 7.57
CA GLU A 311 -1.58 12.36 7.26
C GLU A 311 -1.79 13.88 7.10
N MET A 312 -3.04 14.34 7.04
CA MET A 312 -3.32 15.77 6.90
C MET A 312 -2.72 16.56 8.07
N PRO A 313 -2.07 17.69 7.80
CA PRO A 313 -1.36 18.47 8.82
C PRO A 313 -2.28 19.01 9.93
N SER A 314 -3.50 19.41 9.54
CA SER A 314 -4.52 19.90 10.45
C SER A 314 -5.54 18.80 10.77
N ARG A 315 -5.86 18.67 12.05
CA ARG A 315 -6.96 17.77 12.47
C ARG A 315 -8.35 18.27 12.06
N ASP A 316 -8.47 19.50 11.62
CA ASP A 316 -9.72 20.01 11.06
C ASP A 316 -10.01 19.46 9.67
N GLU A 317 -8.96 18.96 8.99
CA GLU A 317 -9.04 18.27 7.70
C GLU A 317 -9.31 16.76 7.86
N TRP A 318 -9.36 16.24 9.09
CA TRP A 318 -9.65 14.84 9.37
C TRP A 318 -11.15 14.59 9.29
N VAL A 319 -11.67 14.50 8.09
CA VAL A 319 -13.09 14.39 7.81
C VAL A 319 -13.33 13.25 6.82
N VAL A 320 -14.37 12.46 7.08
CA VAL A 320 -14.84 11.37 6.22
C VAL A 320 -16.24 11.69 5.73
N ASP A 321 -16.46 11.58 4.40
CA ASP A 321 -17.77 11.70 3.81
C ASP A 321 -18.59 10.43 4.11
N ILE A 322 -19.71 10.53 4.82
CA ILE A 322 -20.56 9.39 5.16
C ILE A 322 -21.73 9.28 4.18
N ILE A 323 -22.38 10.39 3.91
CA ILE A 323 -23.57 10.50 3.06
C ILE A 323 -23.49 11.76 2.20
N PRO A 324 -24.03 11.76 0.97
CA PRO A 324 -23.94 12.90 0.08
C PRO A 324 -24.83 14.09 0.55
N ASN A 325 -25.98 13.83 1.14
CA ASN A 325 -26.95 14.84 1.55
C ASN A 325 -27.29 14.73 3.03
N SER A 326 -27.29 15.83 3.78
CA SER A 326 -27.71 15.91 5.17
C SER A 326 -29.22 16.02 5.30
N TRP A 327 -29.76 15.33 6.32
CA TRP A 327 -31.14 15.51 6.78
C TRP A 327 -31.16 16.16 8.16
N PRO A 328 -32.19 16.95 8.50
CA PRO A 328 -32.35 17.48 9.86
C PRO A 328 -32.42 16.42 10.94
N SER A 329 -32.87 15.19 10.58
CA SER A 329 -32.98 14.03 11.49
C SER A 329 -31.67 13.24 11.64
N ASP A 330 -30.60 13.62 10.93
CA ASP A 330 -29.30 12.95 11.03
C ASP A 330 -28.65 13.16 12.42
N PRO A 331 -27.76 12.25 12.84
CA PRO A 331 -27.04 12.35 14.10
C PRO A 331 -26.22 13.65 14.22
N LYS A 332 -26.13 14.21 15.44
CA LYS A 332 -25.60 15.56 15.72
C LYS A 332 -24.19 15.83 15.20
N HIS A 333 -23.29 14.81 15.22
CA HIS A 333 -21.92 14.97 14.78
C HIS A 333 -21.71 14.63 13.30
N ILE A 334 -22.77 14.27 12.55
CA ILE A 334 -22.76 14.21 11.09
C ILE A 334 -23.18 15.59 10.57
N VAL A 335 -22.19 16.38 10.15
CA VAL A 335 -22.40 17.75 9.69
C VAL A 335 -22.16 17.79 8.17
N ASN A 336 -23.15 18.24 7.41
CA ASN A 336 -23.09 18.25 5.93
C ASN A 336 -22.75 16.89 5.31
N GLY A 337 -23.26 15.81 5.90
CA GLY A 337 -22.98 14.45 5.45
C GLY A 337 -21.61 13.90 5.84
N GLN A 338 -20.83 14.65 6.59
CA GLN A 338 -19.46 14.35 6.99
C GLN A 338 -19.34 14.05 8.48
N LEU A 339 -18.43 13.14 8.83
CA LEU A 339 -18.02 12.87 10.20
C LEU A 339 -16.56 13.28 10.38
N LYS A 340 -16.27 14.11 11.40
CA LYS A 340 -14.92 14.46 11.81
C LYS A 340 -14.31 13.27 12.55
N ILE A 341 -13.13 12.81 12.12
CA ILE A 341 -12.41 11.72 12.79
C ILE A 341 -11.90 12.22 14.15
N PRO A 342 -12.27 11.56 15.26
CA PRO A 342 -11.86 11.99 16.59
C PRO A 342 -10.34 11.80 16.79
N PRO A 343 -9.66 12.74 17.47
CA PRO A 343 -8.22 12.67 17.67
C PRO A 343 -7.78 11.61 18.69
N ASN A 344 -8.69 11.03 19.45
CA ASN A 344 -8.47 10.03 20.48
C ASN A 344 -8.50 8.58 19.97
N MET A 345 -8.47 8.38 18.63
CA MET A 345 -8.47 7.06 18.01
C MET A 345 -7.11 6.69 17.42
N TRP A 346 -6.71 5.44 17.63
CA TRP A 346 -5.56 4.80 16.98
C TRP A 346 -5.97 3.48 16.35
N TYR A 347 -5.38 3.17 15.20
CA TYR A 347 -5.63 1.96 14.44
C TYR A 347 -4.44 1.02 14.60
N ILE A 348 -4.71 -0.21 14.99
CA ILE A 348 -3.68 -1.23 15.24
C ILE A 348 -3.99 -2.42 14.33
N GLY A 349 -3.25 -2.53 13.23
CA GLY A 349 -3.36 -3.66 12.33
C GLY A 349 -2.54 -4.84 12.82
N THR A 350 -3.07 -6.06 12.76
CA THR A 350 -2.27 -7.27 12.93
C THR A 350 -2.00 -7.90 11.56
N ALA A 351 -0.75 -8.32 11.32
CA ALA A 351 -0.34 -8.93 10.06
C ALA A 351 0.45 -10.21 10.30
N ASN A 352 0.12 -11.25 9.57
CA ASN A 352 0.90 -12.47 9.49
C ASN A 352 1.74 -12.45 8.23
N ASN A 353 3.00 -12.92 8.33
CA ASN A 353 3.88 -13.09 7.18
C ASN A 353 3.80 -14.55 6.71
N ASP A 354 2.62 -14.96 6.23
CA ASP A 354 2.40 -16.28 5.65
C ASP A 354 1.96 -16.17 4.18
N ASP A 355 2.10 -17.27 3.45
CA ASP A 355 1.85 -17.31 1.99
C ASP A 355 0.37 -17.10 1.62
N SER A 356 -0.54 -17.12 2.60
CA SER A 356 -1.98 -16.97 2.38
C SER A 356 -2.46 -15.51 2.41
N THR A 357 -1.57 -14.56 2.74
CA THR A 357 -1.90 -13.15 2.94
C THR A 357 -1.26 -12.25 1.89
N PHE A 358 -1.81 -11.06 1.69
CA PHE A 358 -1.21 -10.06 0.79
C PHE A 358 -0.02 -9.38 1.44
N ALA A 359 1.03 -9.11 0.64
CA ALA A 359 2.11 -8.25 1.08
C ALA A 359 1.60 -6.83 1.31
N ILE A 360 1.93 -6.27 2.46
CA ILE A 360 1.64 -4.87 2.78
C ILE A 360 2.63 -3.99 2.02
N THR A 361 2.11 -3.06 1.23
CA THR A 361 2.93 -2.20 0.36
C THR A 361 3.66 -1.10 1.14
N ASP A 362 4.74 -0.55 0.57
CA ASP A 362 5.46 0.58 1.14
C ASP A 362 4.55 1.80 1.36
N LYS A 363 3.53 1.98 0.52
CA LYS A 363 2.53 3.04 0.67
C LYS A 363 1.83 3.00 2.05
N VAL A 364 1.59 1.82 2.60
CA VAL A 364 1.02 1.62 3.94
C VAL A 364 2.10 1.74 5.01
N TYR A 365 3.23 1.05 4.83
CA TYR A 365 4.33 1.08 5.80
C TYR A 365 4.92 2.47 6.01
N ASP A 366 5.01 3.30 4.98
CA ASP A 366 5.49 4.68 5.13
C ASP A 366 4.60 5.51 6.07
N ARG A 367 3.33 5.14 6.22
CA ARG A 367 2.32 5.83 7.05
C ARG A 367 2.07 5.17 8.41
N ALA A 368 2.56 3.97 8.60
CA ALA A 368 2.39 3.20 9.82
C ALA A 368 3.69 3.06 10.61
N MET A 369 3.59 2.71 11.89
CA MET A 369 4.73 2.24 12.67
C MET A 369 4.67 0.73 12.81
N PRO A 370 5.55 -0.04 12.15
CA PRO A 370 5.59 -1.49 12.28
C PRO A 370 6.26 -1.90 13.59
N ILE A 371 5.64 -2.84 14.29
CA ILE A 371 6.16 -3.48 15.52
C ILE A 371 6.23 -4.97 15.28
N ASN A 372 7.44 -5.53 15.36
CA ASN A 372 7.68 -6.96 15.19
C ASN A 372 7.53 -7.72 16.50
N ILE A 373 6.75 -8.80 16.46
CA ILE A 373 6.56 -9.72 17.57
C ILE A 373 6.92 -11.13 17.09
N ASP A 374 8.22 -11.42 17.02
CA ASP A 374 8.73 -12.68 16.48
C ASP A 374 8.96 -13.75 17.55
N LYS A 375 8.90 -13.37 18.84
CA LYS A 375 9.13 -14.27 19.96
C LYS A 375 7.94 -14.25 20.93
N LYS A 376 7.61 -15.41 21.47
CA LYS A 376 6.68 -15.50 22.59
C LYS A 376 7.33 -14.91 23.84
N GLY A 377 6.55 -14.16 24.62
CA GLY A 377 7.02 -13.66 25.91
C GLY A 377 7.36 -14.80 26.88
N VAL A 378 8.37 -14.58 27.70
CA VAL A 378 8.74 -15.49 28.79
C VAL A 378 7.86 -15.18 29.99
N ALA A 379 7.28 -16.22 30.60
CA ALA A 379 6.43 -16.07 31.78
C ALA A 379 7.23 -15.46 32.93
N PHE A 380 6.63 -14.55 33.65
CA PHE A 380 7.15 -13.95 34.87
C PHE A 380 6.04 -13.71 35.88
N ASP A 381 6.34 -13.61 37.14
CA ASP A 381 5.40 -13.28 38.19
C ASP A 381 5.24 -11.77 38.32
N ALA A 382 4.01 -11.29 38.36
CA ALA A 382 3.69 -9.89 38.53
C ALA A 382 2.70 -9.68 39.67
N PRO A 383 2.82 -8.58 40.43
CA PRO A 383 1.81 -8.19 41.40
C PRO A 383 0.50 -7.87 40.66
N LEU A 384 -0.62 -8.12 41.34
CA LEU A 384 -1.94 -7.73 40.78
C LEU A 384 -1.95 -6.24 40.49
N THR A 385 -2.19 -5.88 39.25
CA THR A 385 -2.10 -4.50 38.76
C THR A 385 -3.43 -4.16 38.09
N ASP A 386 -4.01 -3.04 38.46
CA ASP A 386 -5.28 -2.56 37.91
C ASP A 386 -5.10 -1.77 36.60
N SER A 387 -6.17 -1.66 35.84
CA SER A 387 -6.29 -0.78 34.68
C SER A 387 -6.07 0.70 35.06
N VAL A 388 -5.75 1.52 34.08
CA VAL A 388 -5.55 2.97 34.25
C VAL A 388 -6.68 3.72 33.54
N TYR A 389 -7.25 4.70 34.22
CA TYR A 389 -8.25 5.57 33.62
C TYR A 389 -7.61 6.89 33.16
N ILE A 390 -6.95 6.86 32.01
CA ILE A 390 -6.20 8.02 31.47
C ILE A 390 -6.96 8.67 30.33
N SER A 391 -7.02 10.02 30.30
CA SER A 391 -7.57 10.74 29.15
C SER A 391 -6.59 10.73 27.96
N TYR A 392 -7.13 10.74 26.74
CA TYR A 392 -6.28 10.86 25.55
C TYR A 392 -5.46 12.15 25.55
N LYS A 393 -6.00 13.24 26.10
CA LYS A 393 -5.32 14.52 26.21
C LYS A 393 -4.07 14.41 27.08
N HIS A 394 -4.18 13.71 28.21
CA HIS A 394 -3.02 13.46 29.07
C HIS A 394 -2.04 12.48 28.43
N PHE A 395 -2.51 11.40 27.83
CA PHE A 395 -1.66 10.47 27.11
C PHE A 395 -0.88 11.14 25.99
N GLU A 396 -1.55 11.99 25.19
CA GLU A 396 -0.88 12.78 24.16
C GLU A 396 0.07 13.82 24.75
N TYR A 397 -0.27 14.42 25.89
CA TYR A 397 0.58 15.37 26.59
C TYR A 397 1.90 14.72 27.04
N ILE A 398 1.86 13.55 27.69
CA ILE A 398 3.10 12.87 28.15
C ILE A 398 3.95 12.39 26.96
N LEU A 399 3.36 11.96 25.86
CA LEU A 399 4.06 11.64 24.62
C LEU A 399 4.72 12.88 24.00
N ASN A 400 4.02 14.00 23.94
CA ASN A 400 4.57 15.24 23.39
C ASN A 400 5.62 15.87 24.33
N ALA A 401 5.45 15.77 25.65
CA ALA A 401 6.46 16.20 26.61
C ALA A 401 7.77 15.42 26.42
N ALA A 402 7.70 14.11 26.18
CA ALA A 402 8.86 13.30 25.83
C ALA A 402 9.55 13.78 24.54
N LYS A 403 8.79 14.15 23.52
CA LYS A 403 9.34 14.67 22.23
C LYS A 403 10.11 15.98 22.43
N VAL A 404 9.70 16.80 23.37
CA VAL A 404 10.39 18.07 23.69
C VAL A 404 11.60 17.83 24.59
N GLN A 405 11.49 16.92 25.55
CA GLN A 405 12.54 16.66 26.54
C GLN A 405 13.71 15.84 25.98
N PHE A 406 13.43 14.86 25.13
CA PHE A 406 14.40 13.88 24.64
C PHE A 406 14.64 14.01 23.13
N VAL A 407 14.85 15.25 22.65
CA VAL A 407 15.12 15.48 21.23
C VAL A 407 16.30 14.66 20.76
N VAL A 408 16.20 14.04 19.59
CA VAL A 408 17.31 13.30 18.98
C VAL A 408 18.53 14.19 18.86
N SER A 409 19.68 13.70 19.31
CA SER A 409 20.92 14.48 19.34
C SER A 409 21.35 14.92 17.93
N GLU A 410 21.93 16.13 17.82
CA GLU A 410 22.44 16.62 16.55
C GLU A 410 23.53 15.73 15.96
N GLU A 411 24.32 15.07 16.82
CA GLU A 411 25.34 14.12 16.43
C GLU A 411 24.71 12.94 15.69
N ASN A 412 23.67 12.33 16.28
CA ASN A 412 22.99 11.19 15.67
C ASN A 412 22.20 11.62 14.40
N LEU A 413 21.63 12.81 14.37
CA LEU A 413 20.99 13.33 13.14
C LEU A 413 22.01 13.50 11.99
N LYS A 414 23.23 13.92 12.27
CA LYS A 414 24.31 13.97 11.27
C LYS A 414 24.70 12.57 10.80
N LYS A 415 24.84 11.62 11.73
CA LYS A 415 25.13 10.21 11.38
C LYS A 415 24.03 9.61 10.50
N ILE A 416 22.76 9.90 10.83
CA ILE A 416 21.60 9.47 10.02
C ILE A 416 21.65 10.08 8.60
N ALA A 417 22.01 11.36 8.47
CA ALA A 417 22.15 12.00 7.17
C ALA A 417 23.27 11.36 6.33
N LEU A 418 24.43 11.08 6.92
CA LEU A 418 25.53 10.37 6.25
C LEU A 418 25.12 8.94 5.83
N LEU A 419 24.35 8.26 6.67
CA LEU A 419 23.82 6.94 6.36
C LEU A 419 22.80 7.00 5.22
N ASP A 420 21.93 8.02 5.16
CA ASP A 420 20.97 8.24 4.06
C ASP A 420 21.71 8.47 2.74
N ASP A 421 22.76 9.33 2.73
CA ASP A 421 23.59 9.56 1.55
C ASP A 421 24.24 8.26 1.06
N TYR A 422 24.79 7.45 1.96
CA TYR A 422 25.37 6.15 1.64
C TYR A 422 24.33 5.19 1.01
N VAL A 423 23.15 5.09 1.62
CA VAL A 423 22.08 4.21 1.15
C VAL A 423 21.53 4.68 -0.21
N ILE A 424 21.46 6.00 -0.45
CA ILE A 424 21.08 6.55 -1.75
C ILE A 424 22.12 6.18 -2.82
N GLU A 425 23.39 6.35 -2.52
CA GLU A 425 24.47 6.09 -3.47
C GLU A 425 24.54 4.62 -3.89
N HIS A 426 24.53 3.70 -2.90
CA HIS A 426 24.76 2.27 -3.14
C HIS A 426 23.47 1.49 -3.47
N PHE A 427 22.31 1.88 -2.92
CA PHE A 427 21.07 1.08 -3.02
C PHE A 427 19.92 1.81 -3.73
N ARG A 428 20.08 3.10 -4.06
CA ARG A 428 19.03 3.91 -4.69
C ARG A 428 17.74 4.01 -3.84
N ILE A 429 17.86 3.91 -2.54
CA ILE A 429 16.79 4.08 -1.56
C ILE A 429 17.08 5.33 -0.73
N ALA A 430 16.07 6.18 -0.53
CA ALA A 430 16.15 7.34 0.36
C ALA A 430 15.28 7.13 1.61
N PHE A 431 15.68 7.70 2.73
CA PHE A 431 14.88 7.68 3.95
C PHE A 431 13.58 8.47 3.75
N GLY A 432 13.65 9.61 3.09
CA GLY A 432 12.51 10.48 2.83
C GLY A 432 12.04 11.26 4.06
N ASN A 433 11.45 12.43 3.81
CA ASN A 433 11.04 13.37 4.86
C ASN A 433 10.05 12.77 5.86
N ARG A 434 9.19 11.83 5.41
CA ARG A 434 8.19 11.17 6.27
C ARG A 434 8.86 10.26 7.31
N ILE A 435 9.83 9.45 6.91
CA ILE A 435 10.58 8.58 7.82
C ILE A 435 11.37 9.42 8.82
N VAL A 436 12.03 10.49 8.37
CA VAL A 436 12.77 11.40 9.23
C VAL A 436 11.84 12.07 10.27
N LYS A 437 10.62 12.49 9.86
CA LYS A 437 9.62 13.03 10.78
C LYS A 437 9.20 11.97 11.82
N GLN A 438 8.86 10.78 11.38
CA GLN A 438 8.46 9.68 12.27
C GLN A 438 9.59 9.28 13.23
N LEU A 439 10.84 9.29 12.78
CA LEU A 439 12.01 9.07 13.63
C LEU A 439 12.10 10.13 14.73
N ARG A 440 11.92 11.42 14.38
CA ARG A 440 11.93 12.53 15.34
C ARG A 440 10.76 12.50 16.32
N ASP A 441 9.67 11.84 15.99
CA ASP A 441 8.52 11.66 16.87
C ASP A 441 8.66 10.39 17.74
N PHE A 442 9.13 9.29 17.16
CA PHE A 442 9.21 7.98 17.81
C PHE A 442 10.37 7.88 18.80
N VAL A 443 11.59 8.27 18.39
CA VAL A 443 12.80 8.06 19.20
C VAL A 443 12.73 8.80 20.53
N PRO A 444 12.35 10.09 20.58
CA PRO A 444 12.17 10.79 21.84
C PRO A 444 11.11 10.15 22.75
N ALA A 445 9.99 9.72 22.18
CA ALA A 445 8.95 9.04 22.94
C ALA A 445 9.47 7.70 23.49
N TYR A 446 10.25 6.96 22.72
CA TYR A 446 10.87 5.72 23.16
C TYR A 446 11.86 5.95 24.32
N VAL A 447 12.69 7.01 24.24
CA VAL A 447 13.55 7.43 25.35
C VAL A 447 12.72 7.80 26.58
N GLY A 448 11.62 8.54 26.37
CA GLY A 448 10.67 8.90 27.42
C GLY A 448 10.03 7.69 28.12
N THR A 449 9.90 6.55 27.47
CA THR A 449 9.46 5.28 28.10
C THR A 449 10.55 4.57 28.90
N GLY A 450 11.79 5.10 28.91
CA GLY A 450 12.94 4.50 29.58
C GLY A 450 13.82 3.63 28.66
N GLY A 451 13.68 3.80 27.31
CA GLY A 451 14.61 3.24 26.33
C GLY A 451 15.83 4.12 26.10
N THR A 452 16.71 3.72 25.18
CA THR A 452 17.87 4.53 24.76
C THR A 452 17.65 5.15 23.38
N GLU A 453 18.33 6.26 23.10
CA GLU A 453 18.23 6.92 21.79
C GLU A 453 18.71 5.99 20.67
N LEU A 454 19.84 5.31 20.86
CA LEU A 454 20.40 4.40 19.86
C LEU A 454 19.50 3.19 19.58
N ASP A 455 18.88 2.59 20.61
CA ASP A 455 17.92 1.50 20.40
C ASP A 455 16.69 1.97 19.60
N GLY A 456 16.21 3.18 19.88
CA GLY A 456 15.09 3.76 19.14
C GLY A 456 15.42 4.04 17.68
N LEU A 457 16.62 4.58 17.41
CA LEU A 457 17.14 4.81 16.06
C LEU A 457 17.33 3.49 15.31
N ASP A 458 17.97 2.52 15.92
CA ASP A 458 18.19 1.20 15.37
C ASP A 458 16.89 0.54 14.95
N TYR A 459 15.88 0.61 15.83
CA TYR A 459 14.57 0.05 15.53
C TYR A 459 13.91 0.69 14.31
N VAL A 460 13.90 2.04 14.24
CA VAL A 460 13.31 2.76 13.12
C VAL A 460 14.04 2.46 11.82
N LEU A 461 15.37 2.46 11.83
CA LEU A 461 16.17 2.14 10.64
C LEU A 461 15.91 0.73 10.15
N ALA A 462 15.95 -0.26 11.03
CA ALA A 462 15.68 -1.65 10.68
C ALA A 462 14.30 -1.83 10.04
N ARG A 463 13.26 -1.22 10.64
CA ARG A 463 11.86 -1.50 10.28
C ARG A 463 11.26 -0.56 9.24
N LYS A 464 11.83 0.62 9.05
CA LYS A 464 11.31 1.61 8.09
C LYS A 464 12.20 1.80 6.87
N VAL A 465 13.52 1.70 7.04
CA VAL A 465 14.49 1.92 5.98
C VAL A 465 14.92 0.59 5.36
N PHE A 466 15.57 -0.27 6.14
CA PHE A 466 16.16 -1.50 5.61
C PHE A 466 15.12 -2.53 5.18
N ARG A 467 13.90 -2.46 5.69
CA ARG A 467 12.78 -3.23 5.17
C ARG A 467 12.54 -2.99 3.66
N LYS A 468 12.77 -1.77 3.15
CA LYS A 468 12.62 -1.46 1.72
C LYS A 468 13.58 -2.28 0.84
N PHE A 469 14.65 -2.82 1.41
CA PHE A 469 15.60 -3.67 0.70
C PHE A 469 14.99 -5.01 0.26
N GLU A 470 13.92 -5.46 0.90
CA GLU A 470 13.16 -6.65 0.46
C GLU A 470 12.63 -6.52 -0.97
N SER A 471 12.39 -5.31 -1.45
CA SER A 471 11.94 -5.03 -2.81
C SER A 471 13.06 -5.00 -3.85
N LEU A 472 14.33 -4.99 -3.40
CA LEU A 472 15.50 -4.99 -4.28
C LEU A 472 15.86 -6.41 -4.72
N ASN A 473 16.61 -6.50 -5.81
CA ASN A 473 17.20 -7.78 -6.19
C ASN A 473 18.40 -8.09 -5.27
N LEU A 474 18.13 -8.86 -4.23
CA LEU A 474 19.08 -9.16 -3.15
C LEU A 474 20.38 -9.80 -3.66
N SER A 475 20.32 -10.58 -4.77
CA SER A 475 21.52 -11.20 -5.36
C SER A 475 22.56 -10.18 -5.85
N TYR A 476 22.11 -9.00 -6.31
CA TYR A 476 23.00 -7.94 -6.78
C TYR A 476 23.57 -7.08 -5.68
N ILE A 477 22.89 -6.97 -4.54
CA ILE A 477 23.31 -6.09 -3.43
C ILE A 477 23.94 -6.84 -2.27
N ARG A 478 24.20 -8.13 -2.44
CA ARG A 478 24.69 -9.02 -1.36
C ARG A 478 26.02 -8.55 -0.76
N ASP A 479 26.95 -8.13 -1.62
CA ASP A 479 28.29 -7.69 -1.17
C ASP A 479 28.23 -6.26 -0.60
N GLU A 480 27.37 -5.39 -1.16
CA GLU A 480 27.13 -4.04 -0.67
C GLU A 480 26.49 -4.04 0.73
N ILE A 481 25.72 -5.07 1.10
CA ILE A 481 25.17 -5.22 2.46
C ILE A 481 26.27 -5.33 3.52
N ASP A 482 27.38 -6.04 3.23
CA ASP A 482 28.52 -6.11 4.14
C ASP A 482 29.20 -4.74 4.32
N GLY A 483 29.35 -4.01 3.23
CA GLY A 483 29.83 -2.63 3.24
C GLY A 483 28.97 -1.71 4.08
N LEU A 484 27.64 -1.83 3.94
CA LEU A 484 26.67 -1.07 4.73
C LEU A 484 26.77 -1.42 6.23
N CYS A 485 26.89 -2.71 6.58
CA CYS A 485 27.07 -3.12 7.97
C CYS A 485 28.36 -2.53 8.55
N ALA A 486 29.48 -2.56 7.81
CA ALA A 486 30.74 -1.96 8.25
C ALA A 486 30.64 -0.43 8.41
N TYR A 487 29.91 0.24 7.51
CA TYR A 487 29.68 1.68 7.60
C TYR A 487 28.79 2.05 8.81
N ILE A 488 27.78 1.22 9.11
CA ILE A 488 26.97 1.38 10.34
C ILE A 488 27.86 1.24 11.58
N ASP A 489 28.79 0.28 11.59
CA ASP A 489 29.74 0.09 12.70
C ASP A 489 30.69 1.28 12.85
N GLU A 490 31.15 1.88 11.73
CA GLU A 490 31.97 3.10 11.74
C GLU A 490 31.21 4.30 12.34
N LEU A 491 29.93 4.49 11.97
CA LEU A 491 29.14 5.63 12.42
C LEU A 491 28.68 5.51 13.87
N PHE A 492 28.25 4.32 14.30
CA PHE A 492 27.55 4.14 15.57
C PHE A 492 28.31 3.26 16.56
N GLY A 493 29.35 2.54 16.14
CA GLY A 493 30.13 1.60 16.93
C GLY A 493 29.62 0.15 16.77
N GLU A 494 30.55 -0.81 16.89
CA GLU A 494 30.32 -2.24 16.61
C GLU A 494 29.23 -2.90 17.48
N GLU A 495 29.06 -2.45 18.72
CA GLU A 495 28.08 -3.01 19.66
C GLU A 495 26.68 -2.42 19.51
N ASN A 496 26.54 -1.34 18.75
CA ASN A 496 25.30 -0.65 18.52
C ASN A 496 24.61 -1.08 17.20
N MET A 497 23.38 -0.64 16.98
CA MET A 497 22.61 -0.88 15.74
C MET A 497 22.48 -2.37 15.40
N THR A 498 22.28 -3.20 16.41
CA THR A 498 22.24 -4.67 16.28
C THR A 498 21.01 -5.15 15.50
N GLU A 499 19.85 -4.53 15.71
CA GLU A 499 18.61 -4.88 14.97
C GLU A 499 18.73 -4.59 13.49
N SER A 500 19.33 -3.47 13.12
CA SER A 500 19.60 -3.08 11.75
C SER A 500 20.55 -4.05 11.06
N LYS A 501 21.66 -4.37 11.72
CA LYS A 501 22.65 -5.31 11.20
C LYS A 501 22.11 -6.73 11.08
N ASP A 502 21.37 -7.18 12.08
CA ASP A 502 20.77 -8.53 12.06
C ASP A 502 19.70 -8.64 10.97
N TYR A 503 18.93 -7.58 10.77
CA TYR A 503 17.96 -7.52 9.67
C TYR A 503 18.64 -7.57 8.30
N LEU A 504 19.68 -6.78 8.07
CA LEU A 504 20.48 -6.81 6.85
C LEU A 504 21.14 -8.17 6.61
N ARG A 505 21.70 -8.78 7.65
CA ARG A 505 22.26 -10.14 7.58
C ARG A 505 21.19 -11.20 7.29
N MET A 506 19.98 -11.03 7.81
CA MET A 506 18.84 -11.90 7.49
C MET A 506 18.51 -11.80 5.99
N LEU A 507 18.40 -10.58 5.45
CA LEU A 507 18.14 -10.39 4.01
C LEU A 507 19.21 -11.07 3.15
N LYS A 508 20.49 -10.98 3.56
CA LYS A 508 21.60 -11.64 2.87
C LYS A 508 21.48 -13.18 2.85
N LYS A 509 20.80 -13.79 3.84
CA LYS A 509 20.60 -15.25 3.92
C LYS A 509 19.43 -15.75 3.07
N LEU A 510 18.57 -14.86 2.59
CA LEU A 510 17.43 -15.21 1.73
C LEU A 510 17.85 -15.46 0.26
N VAL A 511 19.15 -15.31 -0.07
CA VAL A 511 19.69 -15.41 -1.43
C VAL A 511 20.73 -16.53 -1.55
#